data_6e5996b6a21db36541b5fd2b94f417d5
#
_entry.id   6e5996b6a21db36541b5fd2b94f417d5
#
_cell.length_a   1.000
_cell.length_b   1.000
_cell.length_c   1.000
_cell.angle_alpha   90.00
_cell.angle_beta   90.00
_cell.angle_gamma   90.00
#
_symmetry.space_group_name_H-M   'P 1'
#
loop_
_entity.id
_entity.type
_entity.pdbx_description
1 polymer ?
#
loop_
_entity_poly.entity_id
_entity_poly.type
_entity_poly.pdbx_seq_one_letter_code
_entity_poly.pdbx_strand_id
1 'polypeptide(L)'
;FNVAMVTGRFSGDYLMERFGTYKILFRAGLITGIGLSTGLLIGNIYSQIFAWFAIGAGMSVVIPAVFSTGANIARDRFAGKIAPSEGVAIVSGISYFGFLAAPPTLGYIAQAITLRWAMLIPAALAIALAFGSRALKN
;
A
#
# COMPACT_ATOMS: atom_id res chain seq x y z
N PHE A 1 -0.26 7.98 -12.67
CA PHE A 1 -0.63 7.67 -11.28
C PHE A 1 -2.13 7.85 -11.04
N ASN A 2 -2.68 9.05 -11.16
CA ASN A 2 -4.08 9.34 -10.81
C ASN A 2 -5.11 8.53 -11.60
N VAL A 3 -4.93 8.38 -12.91
CA VAL A 3 -5.82 7.56 -13.76
C VAL A 3 -5.85 6.10 -13.29
N ALA A 4 -4.68 5.51 -13.03
CA ALA A 4 -4.58 4.14 -12.51
C ALA A 4 -5.23 4.01 -11.13
N MET A 5 -5.06 5.02 -10.26
CA MET A 5 -5.64 5.03 -8.93
C MET A 5 -7.17 5.12 -8.96
N VAL A 6 -7.75 5.98 -9.79
CA VAL A 6 -9.20 6.12 -9.94
C VAL A 6 -9.81 4.84 -10.50
N THR A 7 -9.26 4.32 -11.59
CA THR A 7 -9.75 3.08 -12.21
C THR A 7 -9.66 1.89 -11.25
N GLY A 8 -8.56 1.81 -10.51
CA GLY A 8 -8.35 0.76 -9.53
C GLY A 8 -9.31 0.83 -8.33
N ARG A 9 -9.72 2.03 -7.90
CA ARG A 9 -10.72 2.17 -6.83
C ARG A 9 -12.10 1.67 -7.23
N PHE A 10 -12.56 2.00 -8.44
CA PHE A 10 -13.84 1.48 -8.94
C PHE A 10 -13.87 -0.04 -9.07
N SER A 11 -12.73 -0.64 -9.39
CA SER A 11 -12.61 -2.10 -9.51
C SER A 11 -12.25 -2.79 -8.19
N GLY A 12 -11.71 -2.05 -7.22
CA GLY A 12 -11.09 -2.59 -6.01
C GLY A 12 -12.08 -3.33 -5.11
N ASP A 13 -13.25 -2.76 -4.86
CA ASP A 13 -14.27 -3.35 -4.00
C ASP A 13 -14.78 -4.66 -4.60
N TYR A 14 -15.09 -4.66 -5.90
CA TYR A 14 -15.49 -5.86 -6.63
C TYR A 14 -14.40 -6.95 -6.62
N LEU A 15 -13.15 -6.55 -6.79
CA LEU A 15 -12.01 -7.48 -6.77
C LEU A 15 -11.80 -8.07 -5.37
N MET A 16 -11.94 -7.28 -4.31
CA MET A 16 -11.80 -7.75 -2.93
C MET A 16 -12.91 -8.73 -2.54
N GLU A 17 -14.15 -8.48 -2.94
CA GLU A 17 -15.28 -9.42 -2.71
C GLU A 17 -15.06 -10.73 -3.43
N ARG A 18 -14.59 -10.70 -4.67
CA ARG A 18 -14.44 -11.89 -5.51
C ARG A 18 -13.19 -12.73 -5.20
N PHE A 19 -12.06 -12.10 -4.92
CA PHE A 19 -10.75 -12.77 -4.76
C PHE A 19 -10.23 -12.82 -3.33
N GLY A 20 -10.86 -12.10 -2.42
CA GLY A 20 -10.47 -11.96 -1.02
C GLY A 20 -9.35 -10.94 -0.80
N THR A 21 -9.41 -10.25 0.33
CA THR A 21 -8.52 -9.14 0.70
C THR A 21 -7.04 -9.55 0.68
N TYR A 22 -6.71 -10.75 1.17
CA TYR A 22 -5.33 -11.26 1.18
C TYR A 22 -4.70 -11.30 -0.22
N LYS A 23 -5.38 -11.94 -1.19
CA LYS A 23 -4.82 -12.13 -2.54
C LYS A 23 -4.65 -10.78 -3.26
N ILE A 24 -5.57 -9.85 -3.02
CA ILE A 24 -5.52 -8.52 -3.61
C ILE A 24 -4.36 -7.72 -3.00
N LEU A 25 -4.22 -7.69 -1.68
CA LEU A 25 -3.09 -7.02 -1.00
C LEU A 25 -1.74 -7.61 -1.42
N PHE A 26 -1.65 -8.93 -1.54
CA PHE A 26 -0.44 -9.58 -2.00
C PHE A 26 -0.04 -9.13 -3.41
N ARG A 27 -0.98 -9.18 -4.36
CA ARG A 27 -0.75 -8.75 -5.75
C ARG A 27 -0.45 -7.26 -5.85
N ALA A 28 -1.20 -6.43 -5.15
CA ALA A 28 -1.02 -4.98 -5.13
C ALA A 28 0.37 -4.60 -4.59
N GLY A 29 0.79 -5.20 -3.49
CA GLY A 29 2.13 -4.98 -2.92
C GLY A 29 3.25 -5.41 -3.87
N LEU A 30 3.10 -6.56 -4.55
CA LEU A 30 4.08 -7.01 -5.55
C LEU A 30 4.12 -6.08 -6.77
N ILE A 31 2.97 -5.70 -7.32
CA ILE A 31 2.90 -4.80 -8.49
C ILE A 31 3.55 -3.46 -8.14
N THR A 32 3.23 -2.89 -6.98
CA THR A 32 3.82 -1.62 -6.52
C THR A 32 5.33 -1.76 -6.30
N GLY A 33 5.74 -2.77 -5.55
CA GLY A 33 7.16 -2.94 -5.19
C GLY A 33 8.04 -3.26 -6.38
N ILE A 34 7.64 -4.21 -7.22
CA ILE A 34 8.39 -4.58 -8.43
C ILE A 34 8.35 -3.45 -9.45
N GLY A 35 7.17 -2.84 -9.68
CA GLY A 35 7.02 -1.74 -10.63
C GLY A 35 7.90 -0.54 -10.26
N LEU A 36 7.93 -0.15 -8.97
CA LEU A 36 8.79 0.93 -8.50
C LEU A 36 10.27 0.55 -8.62
N SER A 37 10.66 -0.65 -8.19
CA SER A 37 12.05 -1.11 -8.27
C SER A 37 12.56 -1.14 -9.72
N THR A 38 11.79 -1.71 -10.66
CA THR A 38 12.17 -1.76 -12.07
C THR A 38 12.29 -0.37 -12.69
N GLY A 39 11.35 0.54 -12.38
CA GLY A 39 11.41 1.92 -12.86
C GLY A 39 12.67 2.66 -12.38
N LEU A 40 13.03 2.45 -11.11
CA LEU A 40 14.23 3.07 -10.52
C LEU A 40 15.53 2.47 -11.09
N LEU A 41 15.59 1.14 -11.30
CA LEU A 41 16.79 0.47 -11.78
C LEU A 41 17.07 0.76 -13.26
N ILE A 42 16.07 0.74 -14.11
CA ILE A 42 16.21 1.01 -15.55
C ILE A 42 16.49 2.50 -15.80
N GLY A 43 15.79 3.40 -15.12
CA GLY A 43 16.08 4.83 -15.09
C GLY A 43 15.75 5.62 -16.37
N ASN A 44 15.02 5.03 -17.33
CA ASN A 44 14.54 5.75 -18.50
C ASN A 44 13.13 6.32 -18.30
N ILE A 45 12.70 7.24 -19.15
CA ILE A 45 11.41 7.93 -19.01
C ILE A 45 10.21 6.94 -19.07
N TYR A 46 10.29 5.93 -19.91
CA TYR A 46 9.20 4.95 -20.06
C TYR A 46 9.07 4.05 -18.83
N SER A 47 10.20 3.62 -18.27
CA SER A 47 10.19 2.83 -17.03
C SER A 47 9.69 3.64 -15.83
N GLN A 48 9.96 4.94 -15.79
CA GLN A 48 9.43 5.85 -14.76
C GLN A 48 7.91 5.99 -14.88
N ILE A 49 7.38 6.20 -16.08
CA ILE A 49 5.93 6.26 -16.33
C ILE A 49 5.26 4.94 -15.90
N PHE A 50 5.85 3.81 -16.25
CA PHE A 50 5.36 2.49 -15.83
C PHE A 50 5.38 2.33 -14.30
N ALA A 51 6.45 2.75 -13.63
CA ALA A 51 6.55 2.70 -12.17
C ALA A 51 5.44 3.51 -11.49
N TRP A 52 5.20 4.75 -11.95
CA TRP A 52 4.13 5.59 -11.42
C TRP A 52 2.73 5.00 -11.69
N PHE A 53 2.54 4.36 -12.82
CA PHE A 53 1.30 3.64 -13.10
C PHE A 53 1.12 2.45 -12.15
N ALA A 54 2.15 1.64 -11.94
CA ALA A 54 2.14 0.47 -11.05
C ALA A 54 1.85 0.87 -9.59
N ILE A 55 2.46 1.98 -9.11
CA ILE A 55 2.17 2.54 -7.78
C ILE A 55 0.68 2.93 -7.67
N GLY A 56 0.16 3.67 -8.66
CA GLY A 56 -1.23 4.09 -8.67
C GLY A 56 -2.21 2.91 -8.65
N ALA A 57 -1.96 1.90 -9.46
CA ALA A 57 -2.77 0.70 -9.53
C ALA A 57 -2.72 -0.12 -8.22
N GLY A 58 -1.53 -0.31 -7.65
CA GLY A 58 -1.38 -1.04 -6.39
C GLY A 58 -2.00 -0.30 -5.20
N MET A 59 -1.68 0.98 -5.04
CA MET A 59 -2.18 1.78 -3.90
C MET A 59 -3.69 2.01 -3.95
N SER A 60 -4.32 1.92 -5.13
CA SER A 60 -5.78 2.09 -5.27
C SER A 60 -6.59 1.13 -4.42
N VAL A 61 -6.11 -0.11 -4.27
CA VAL A 61 -6.78 -1.17 -3.51
C VAL A 61 -6.22 -1.36 -2.10
N VAL A 62 -4.98 -0.96 -1.85
CA VAL A 62 -4.34 -1.11 -0.52
C VAL A 62 -5.06 -0.28 0.53
N ILE A 63 -5.36 0.99 0.23
CA ILE A 63 -6.00 1.90 1.18
C ILE A 63 -7.35 1.36 1.67
N PRO A 64 -8.35 1.07 0.81
CA PRO A 64 -9.63 0.54 1.27
C PRO A 64 -9.48 -0.84 1.93
N ALA A 65 -8.57 -1.69 1.45
CA ALA A 65 -8.33 -3.00 2.06
C ALA A 65 -7.79 -2.92 3.49
N VAL A 66 -6.89 -2.00 3.78
CA VAL A 66 -6.33 -1.81 5.13
C VAL A 66 -7.40 -1.28 6.08
N PHE A 67 -8.23 -0.33 5.65
CA PHE A 67 -9.32 0.20 6.47
C PHE A 67 -10.40 -0.86 6.76
N SER A 68 -10.82 -1.61 5.76
CA SER A 68 -11.79 -2.70 5.93
C SER A 68 -11.25 -3.80 6.83
N THR A 69 -9.96 -4.13 6.71
CA THR A 69 -9.29 -5.10 7.59
C THR A 69 -9.28 -4.61 9.04
N GLY A 70 -8.98 -3.35 9.29
CA GLY A 70 -9.02 -2.75 10.63
C GLY A 70 -10.40 -2.84 11.26
N ALA A 71 -11.45 -2.51 10.51
CA ALA A 71 -12.84 -2.64 10.97
C ALA A 71 -13.23 -4.10 11.27
N ASN A 72 -12.82 -5.03 10.40
CA ASN A 72 -13.13 -6.46 10.57
C ASN A 72 -12.40 -7.06 11.77
N ILE A 73 -11.13 -6.75 11.97
CA ILE A 73 -10.37 -7.21 13.15
C ILE A 73 -11.02 -6.69 14.44
N ALA A 74 -11.43 -5.41 14.47
CA ALA A 74 -12.13 -4.85 15.63
C ALA A 74 -13.43 -5.60 15.91
N ARG A 75 -14.22 -5.90 14.87
CA ARG A 75 -15.48 -6.63 15.01
C ARG A 75 -15.29 -8.09 15.44
N ASP A 76 -14.33 -8.79 14.81
CA ASP A 76 -14.26 -10.26 14.92
C ASP A 76 -13.39 -10.70 16.12
N ARG A 77 -12.28 -10.01 16.38
CA ARG A 77 -11.35 -10.36 17.47
C ARG A 77 -11.63 -9.64 18.78
N PHE A 78 -12.28 -8.50 18.72
CA PHE A 78 -12.61 -7.68 19.90
C PHE A 78 -14.11 -7.47 20.05
N ALA A 79 -14.92 -8.46 19.63
CA ALA A 79 -16.38 -8.41 19.65
C ALA A 79 -16.91 -7.91 21.01
N GLY A 80 -17.66 -6.79 20.99
CA GLY A 80 -18.25 -6.15 22.17
C GLY A 80 -17.28 -5.32 23.03
N LYS A 81 -15.97 -5.27 22.71
CA LYS A 81 -14.98 -4.42 23.42
C LYS A 81 -14.57 -3.19 22.63
N ILE A 82 -14.50 -3.32 21.32
CA ILE A 82 -14.06 -2.27 20.40
C ILE A 82 -15.06 -2.19 19.25
N ALA A 83 -15.53 -0.96 18.94
CA ALA A 83 -16.40 -0.75 17.81
C ALA A 83 -15.61 -0.84 16.48
N PRO A 84 -16.22 -1.28 15.36
CA PRO A 84 -15.54 -1.29 14.04
C PRO A 84 -14.97 0.08 13.64
N SER A 85 -15.65 1.18 14.04
CA SER A 85 -15.18 2.55 13.83
C SER A 85 -13.89 2.87 14.56
N GLU A 86 -13.68 2.30 15.75
CA GLU A 86 -12.43 2.45 16.50
C GLU A 86 -11.27 1.73 15.81
N GLY A 87 -11.52 0.56 15.22
CA GLY A 87 -10.55 -0.13 14.39
C GLY A 87 -10.11 0.71 13.18
N VAL A 88 -11.06 1.36 12.51
CA VAL A 88 -10.78 2.32 11.43
C VAL A 88 -9.99 3.53 11.96
N ALA A 89 -10.35 4.05 13.13
CA ALA A 89 -9.66 5.21 13.73
C ALA A 89 -8.19 4.90 14.06
N ILE A 90 -7.90 3.70 14.59
CA ILE A 90 -6.52 3.26 14.87
C ILE A 90 -5.71 3.18 13.58
N VAL A 91 -6.27 2.55 12.54
CA VAL A 91 -5.62 2.45 11.22
C VAL A 91 -5.38 3.84 10.63
N SER A 92 -6.36 4.74 10.73
CA SER A 92 -6.23 6.13 10.27
C SER A 92 -5.11 6.85 11.00
N GLY A 93 -5.05 6.77 12.32
CA GLY A 93 -4.03 7.42 13.14
C GLY A 93 -2.62 6.97 12.75
N ILE A 94 -2.39 5.66 12.61
CA ILE A 94 -1.11 5.10 12.18
C ILE A 94 -0.78 5.57 10.75
N SER A 95 -1.75 5.57 9.85
CA SER A 95 -1.56 5.99 8.46
C SER A 95 -1.21 7.47 8.35
N TYR A 96 -1.88 8.35 9.10
CA TYR A 96 -1.56 9.78 9.13
C TYR A 96 -0.18 10.05 9.70
N PHE A 97 0.19 9.36 10.79
CA PHE A 97 1.54 9.47 11.33
C PHE A 97 2.59 9.03 10.30
N GLY A 98 2.38 7.90 9.64
CA GLY A 98 3.26 7.43 8.57
C GLY A 98 3.35 8.43 7.41
N PHE A 99 2.21 8.99 6.99
CA PHE A 99 2.17 9.99 5.92
C PHE A 99 2.91 11.28 6.28
N LEU A 100 2.84 11.71 7.55
CA LEU A 100 3.56 12.89 8.03
C LEU A 100 5.07 12.63 8.18
N ALA A 101 5.44 11.46 8.67
CA ALA A 101 6.84 11.10 8.94
C ALA A 101 7.62 10.68 7.68
N ALA A 102 6.97 10.03 6.70
CA ALA A 102 7.65 9.44 5.56
C ALA A 102 8.38 10.47 4.66
N PRO A 103 7.77 11.62 4.24
CA PRO A 103 8.48 12.56 3.39
C PRO A 103 9.73 13.15 4.01
N PRO A 104 9.72 13.63 5.27
CA PRO A 104 10.93 14.15 5.92
C PRO A 104 12.03 13.07 6.06
N THR A 105 11.67 11.86 6.47
CA THR A 105 12.65 10.77 6.63
C THR A 105 13.26 10.36 5.30
N LEU A 106 12.45 10.21 4.25
CA LEU A 106 12.95 9.91 2.90
C LEU A 106 13.81 11.04 2.36
N GLY A 107 13.42 12.30 2.59
CA GLY A 107 14.20 13.47 2.19
C GLY A 107 15.57 13.51 2.88
N TYR A 108 15.63 13.23 4.18
CA TYR A 108 16.89 13.15 4.92
C TYR A 108 17.79 12.02 4.41
N ILE A 109 17.22 10.84 4.19
CA ILE A 109 17.97 9.69 3.65
C ILE A 109 18.46 10.00 2.23
N ALA A 110 17.63 10.66 1.41
CA ALA A 110 17.99 11.02 0.04
C ALA A 110 19.17 12.00 -0.05
N GLN A 111 19.40 12.83 0.96
CA GLN A 111 20.58 13.67 1.05
C GLN A 111 21.87 12.86 1.23
N ALA A 112 21.79 11.73 1.93
CA ALA A 112 22.95 10.87 2.18
C ALA A 112 23.27 9.91 1.01
N ILE A 113 22.23 9.34 0.37
CA ILE A 113 22.40 8.25 -0.62
C ILE A 113 21.78 8.51 -1.98
N THR A 114 21.27 9.68 -2.26
CA THR A 114 20.48 10.11 -3.41
C THR A 114 19.01 9.63 -3.37
N LEU A 115 18.12 10.42 -3.97
CA LEU A 115 16.68 10.14 -4.02
C LEU A 115 16.35 8.80 -4.69
N ARG A 116 17.13 8.40 -5.69
CA ARG A 116 16.93 7.15 -6.42
C ARG A 116 17.02 5.94 -5.48
N TRP A 117 18.05 5.88 -4.64
CA TRP A 117 18.26 4.78 -3.70
C TRP A 117 17.31 4.87 -2.51
N ALA A 118 17.02 6.07 -2.03
CA ALA A 118 16.05 6.27 -0.95
C ALA A 118 14.66 5.74 -1.32
N MET A 119 14.25 5.87 -2.58
CA MET A 119 12.96 5.37 -3.07
C MET A 119 12.87 3.83 -3.16
N LEU A 120 13.97 3.10 -2.98
CA LEU A 120 13.91 1.64 -2.80
C LEU A 120 13.31 1.23 -1.44
N ILE A 121 13.34 2.12 -0.44
CA ILE A 121 12.73 1.86 0.88
C ILE A 121 11.21 1.65 0.75
N PRO A 122 10.42 2.57 0.17
CA PRO A 122 9.00 2.31 -0.05
C PRO A 122 8.73 1.13 -0.99
N ALA A 123 9.62 0.84 -1.96
CA ALA A 123 9.51 -0.36 -2.78
C ALA A 123 9.63 -1.64 -1.95
N ALA A 124 10.63 -1.70 -1.06
CA ALA A 124 10.82 -2.82 -0.15
C ALA A 124 9.66 -2.96 0.85
N LEU A 125 9.14 -1.86 1.37
CA LEU A 125 7.96 -1.85 2.24
C LEU A 125 6.70 -2.36 1.52
N ALA A 126 6.50 -2.02 0.25
CA ALA A 126 5.39 -2.54 -0.55
C ALA A 126 5.50 -4.06 -0.75
N ILE A 127 6.71 -4.58 -0.98
CA ILE A 127 6.96 -6.02 -1.05
C ILE A 127 6.73 -6.66 0.33
N ALA A 128 7.22 -6.06 1.41
CA ALA A 128 6.98 -6.53 2.77
C ALA A 128 5.49 -6.59 3.10
N LEU A 129 4.69 -5.59 2.68
CA LEU A 129 3.25 -5.61 2.79
C LEU A 129 2.63 -6.82 2.08
N ALA A 130 3.11 -7.14 0.87
CA ALA A 130 2.64 -8.32 0.13
C ALA A 130 2.84 -9.60 0.95
N PHE A 131 4.02 -9.81 1.50
CA PHE A 131 4.28 -10.99 2.34
C PHE A 131 3.56 -10.94 3.68
N GLY A 132 3.49 -9.76 4.32
CA GLY A 132 2.77 -9.56 5.58
C GLY A 132 1.27 -9.83 5.45
N SER A 133 0.67 -9.58 4.28
CA SER A 133 -0.73 -9.90 4.02
C SER A 133 -1.08 -11.39 4.19
N ARG A 134 -0.08 -12.29 4.18
CA ARG A 134 -0.27 -13.72 4.45
C ARG A 134 -0.85 -13.98 5.84
N ALA A 135 -0.58 -13.10 6.79
CA ALA A 135 -1.18 -13.18 8.12
C ALA A 135 -2.72 -13.01 8.12
N LEU A 136 -3.28 -12.45 7.05
CA LEU A 136 -4.73 -12.28 6.85
C LEU A 136 -5.39 -13.49 6.18
N LYS A 137 -4.62 -14.54 5.91
CA LYS A 137 -5.13 -15.73 5.20
C LYS A 137 -5.97 -16.64 6.10
N ASN A 138 -5.89 -16.49 7.43
CA ASN A 138 -6.59 -17.33 8.41
C ASN A 138 -7.88 -16.67 8.87
#